data_54f77ccd23b6f67500309544d1bbbc14
#
_entry.id   54f77ccd23b6f67500309544d1bbbc14
#
_cell.length_a   1.000
_cell.length_b   1.000
_cell.length_c   1.000
_cell.angle_alpha   90.00
_cell.angle_beta   90.00
_cell.angle_gamma   90.00
#
_symmetry.space_group_name_H-M   'P 1'
#
loop_
_entity.id
_entity.type
_entity.pdbx_description
1 polymer ?
#
loop_
_entity_poly.entity_id
_entity_poly.type
_entity_poly.pdbx_seq_one_letter_code
_entity_poly.pdbx_strand_id
1 'polypeptide(L)'
;VLIESIVERMGAKNALEVWPNFEVFFHGAVSFTPYRSLFRDRLFPSDKVNYFEAYNASEGFFAIQDDFALQDQMLLMLDYGIFYEFLPVEEWDKDFPKALTLDEVELEKSYAMVISTNGGLWRYKIGDTVKFTSKYPFRIKITGRTKHFINAFGEELMVENADQALTVAAASANVDLKEYTAGPIYMDSDSKGGHEWIIECSQIPENQDEFIDVLDKKLRDVNSDYDAKRQNDIALVKPTVHFVANGTFYTWMEKRGKLGGQHKVPRLSNSREYLEEILEIIT
;
A
#
# COMPACT_ATOMS: atom_id res chain seq x y z
N VAL A 1 -2.70 15.66 -6.74
CA VAL A 1 -2.41 16.29 -8.05
C VAL A 1 -3.63 17.09 -8.54
N LEU A 2 -4.77 16.48 -8.94
CA LEU A 2 -5.89 17.23 -9.54
C LEU A 2 -6.46 18.31 -8.59
N ILE A 3 -6.76 17.95 -7.34
CA ILE A 3 -7.29 18.88 -6.33
C ILE A 3 -6.28 20.01 -6.08
N GLU A 4 -5.02 19.69 -5.90
CA GLU A 4 -3.94 20.67 -5.71
C GLU A 4 -3.85 21.65 -6.90
N SER A 5 -3.88 21.12 -8.13
CA SER A 5 -3.86 21.96 -9.34
C SER A 5 -5.08 22.90 -9.45
N ILE A 6 -6.25 22.45 -8.98
CA ILE A 6 -7.45 23.30 -8.99
C ILE A 6 -7.30 24.40 -7.93
N VAL A 7 -6.87 24.05 -6.71
CA VAL A 7 -6.65 25.01 -5.61
C VAL A 7 -5.65 26.09 -6.06
N GLU A 8 -4.54 25.69 -6.67
CA GLU A 8 -3.52 26.61 -7.19
C GLU A 8 -4.08 27.53 -8.28
N ARG A 9 -4.79 26.99 -9.30
CA ARG A 9 -5.41 27.77 -10.39
C ARG A 9 -6.46 28.76 -9.91
N MET A 10 -7.16 28.43 -8.83
CA MET A 10 -8.16 29.31 -8.23
C MET A 10 -7.55 30.36 -7.28
N GLY A 11 -6.23 30.27 -7.01
CA GLY A 11 -5.56 31.14 -6.04
C GLY A 11 -6.06 30.91 -4.60
N ALA A 12 -6.64 29.75 -4.32
CA ALA A 12 -7.19 29.39 -3.02
C ALA A 12 -6.10 28.80 -2.11
N LYS A 13 -6.28 28.90 -0.79
CA LYS A 13 -5.32 28.33 0.18
C LYS A 13 -5.50 26.82 0.36
N ASN A 14 -6.74 26.34 0.20
CA ASN A 14 -7.10 24.95 0.34
C ASN A 14 -8.38 24.63 -0.44
N ALA A 15 -8.75 23.36 -0.49
CA ALA A 15 -9.90 22.92 -1.27
C ALA A 15 -11.25 23.37 -0.71
N LEU A 16 -11.36 23.69 0.59
CA LEU A 16 -12.62 24.20 1.18
C LEU A 16 -12.89 25.65 0.81
N GLU A 17 -11.90 26.42 0.40
CA GLU A 17 -12.15 27.75 -0.19
C GLU A 17 -12.77 27.64 -1.59
N VAL A 18 -12.50 26.55 -2.31
CA VAL A 18 -13.10 26.25 -3.61
C VAL A 18 -14.47 25.57 -3.43
N TRP A 19 -14.57 24.62 -2.49
CA TRP A 19 -15.79 23.85 -2.22
C TRP A 19 -16.17 23.95 -0.73
N PRO A 20 -16.80 25.05 -0.30
CA PRO A 20 -17.06 25.33 1.13
C PRO A 20 -18.06 24.35 1.77
N ASN A 21 -18.87 23.66 0.98
CA ASN A 21 -19.86 22.69 1.44
C ASN A 21 -19.40 21.24 1.26
N PHE A 22 -18.10 21.01 1.14
CA PHE A 22 -17.54 19.65 0.99
C PHE A 22 -17.60 18.92 2.34
N GLU A 23 -18.27 17.77 2.39
CA GLU A 23 -18.54 17.02 3.63
C GLU A 23 -17.93 15.63 3.64
N VAL A 24 -17.79 14.99 2.46
CA VAL A 24 -17.34 13.59 2.35
C VAL A 24 -16.35 13.42 1.23
N PHE A 25 -15.24 12.75 1.52
CA PHE A 25 -14.26 12.28 0.55
C PHE A 25 -14.28 10.75 0.49
N PHE A 26 -14.81 10.22 -0.63
CA PHE A 26 -14.73 8.79 -0.91
C PHE A 26 -13.37 8.45 -1.50
N HIS A 27 -12.74 7.45 -0.95
CA HIS A 27 -11.46 6.95 -1.44
C HIS A 27 -11.43 5.42 -1.48
N GLY A 28 -10.46 4.88 -2.19
CA GLY A 28 -10.23 3.45 -2.32
C GLY A 28 -9.09 3.18 -3.27
N ALA A 29 -8.92 1.92 -3.64
CA ALA A 29 -7.93 1.46 -4.60
C ALA A 29 -6.47 1.47 -4.13
N VAL A 30 -6.04 2.37 -3.24
CA VAL A 30 -4.72 2.42 -2.59
C VAL A 30 -4.89 2.72 -1.12
N SER A 31 -3.93 2.32 -0.28
CA SER A 31 -3.92 2.72 1.12
C SER A 31 -3.95 4.24 1.24
N PHE A 32 -4.85 4.77 2.06
CA PHE A 32 -4.98 6.20 2.31
C PHE A 32 -4.04 6.68 3.42
N THR A 33 -3.54 5.77 4.23
CA THR A 33 -2.70 6.07 5.40
C THR A 33 -1.55 7.04 5.11
N PRO A 34 -0.73 6.86 4.04
CA PRO A 34 0.39 7.79 3.76
C PRO A 34 -0.05 9.20 3.33
N TYR A 35 -1.29 9.36 2.87
CA TYR A 35 -1.81 10.61 2.33
C TYR A 35 -2.78 11.33 3.27
N ARG A 36 -3.12 10.71 4.40
CA ARG A 36 -4.15 11.20 5.32
C ARG A 36 -3.86 12.61 5.84
N SER A 37 -2.62 12.88 6.25
CA SER A 37 -2.22 14.21 6.73
C SER A 37 -2.31 15.26 5.62
N LEU A 38 -1.87 14.96 4.41
CA LEU A 38 -2.00 15.86 3.27
C LEU A 38 -3.46 16.27 3.03
N PHE A 39 -4.37 15.29 3.05
CA PHE A 39 -5.79 15.55 2.84
C PHE A 39 -6.42 16.29 4.01
N ARG A 40 -6.20 15.82 5.24
CA ARG A 40 -6.83 16.34 6.44
C ARG A 40 -6.30 17.70 6.88
N ASP A 41 -4.99 17.91 6.77
CA ASP A 41 -4.36 19.09 7.40
C ASP A 41 -4.12 20.20 6.36
N ARG A 42 -4.00 19.86 5.07
CA ARG A 42 -3.67 20.83 4.01
C ARG A 42 -4.78 21.02 2.99
N LEU A 43 -5.35 19.95 2.41
CA LEU A 43 -6.34 20.07 1.35
C LEU A 43 -7.73 20.40 1.91
N PHE A 44 -8.15 19.70 2.95
CA PHE A 44 -9.45 19.85 3.58
C PHE A 44 -9.31 20.07 5.10
N PRO A 45 -8.73 21.19 5.56
CA PRO A 45 -8.43 21.44 6.97
C PRO A 45 -9.69 21.71 7.79
N SER A 46 -10.51 20.66 8.00
CA SER A 46 -11.76 20.73 8.77
C SER A 46 -12.14 19.39 9.33
N ASP A 47 -12.55 19.36 10.59
CA ASP A 47 -13.09 18.16 11.25
C ASP A 47 -14.50 17.77 10.75
N LYS A 48 -15.12 18.61 9.90
CA LYS A 48 -16.43 18.32 9.30
C LYS A 48 -16.32 17.43 8.06
N VAL A 49 -15.12 17.28 7.49
CA VAL A 49 -14.91 16.44 6.32
C VAL A 49 -14.66 15.00 6.76
N ASN A 50 -15.54 14.12 6.35
CA ASN A 50 -15.43 12.68 6.59
C ASN A 50 -14.70 11.99 5.44
N TYR A 51 -13.82 11.05 5.75
CA TYR A 51 -13.12 10.21 4.80
C TYR A 51 -13.75 8.83 4.83
N PHE A 52 -14.15 8.34 3.66
CA PHE A 52 -14.96 7.14 3.52
C PHE A 52 -14.28 6.15 2.58
N GLU A 53 -13.85 5.03 3.12
CA GLU A 53 -13.17 4.01 2.34
C GLU A 53 -14.15 3.00 1.74
N ALA A 54 -13.93 2.66 0.46
CA ALA A 54 -14.68 1.63 -0.24
C ALA A 54 -13.73 0.70 -1.00
N TYR A 55 -14.01 -0.59 -0.93
CA TYR A 55 -13.30 -1.60 -1.69
C TYR A 55 -14.18 -2.12 -2.82
N ASN A 56 -13.91 -1.59 -4.00
CA ASN A 56 -14.58 -1.99 -5.24
C ASN A 56 -13.55 -2.27 -6.33
N ALA A 57 -13.88 -3.17 -7.24
CA ALA A 57 -13.13 -3.49 -8.44
C ALA A 57 -14.09 -3.72 -9.60
N SER A 58 -13.58 -4.00 -10.80
CA SER A 58 -14.41 -4.37 -11.96
C SER A 58 -15.23 -5.64 -11.71
N GLU A 59 -14.73 -6.51 -10.84
CA GLU A 59 -15.32 -7.79 -10.48
C GLU A 59 -16.45 -7.69 -9.45
N GLY A 60 -16.53 -6.59 -8.70
CA GLY A 60 -17.59 -6.41 -7.72
C GLY A 60 -17.33 -5.32 -6.69
N PHE A 61 -18.31 -5.12 -5.83
CA PHE A 61 -18.22 -4.26 -4.65
C PHE A 61 -18.09 -5.14 -3.41
N PHE A 62 -16.96 -5.07 -2.71
CA PHE A 62 -16.59 -6.06 -1.71
C PHE A 62 -16.74 -5.58 -0.28
N ALA A 63 -16.35 -4.34 -0.01
CA ALA A 63 -16.42 -3.82 1.35
C ALA A 63 -16.59 -2.30 1.38
N ILE A 64 -17.11 -1.78 2.49
CA ILE A 64 -17.32 -0.36 2.71
C ILE A 64 -17.08 -0.02 4.18
N GLN A 65 -16.49 1.12 4.45
CA GLN A 65 -16.38 1.63 5.81
C GLN A 65 -17.78 1.93 6.34
N ASP A 66 -18.16 1.31 7.44
CA ASP A 66 -19.48 1.45 8.07
C ASP A 66 -19.45 2.30 9.36
N ASP A 67 -18.26 2.56 9.88
CA ASP A 67 -18.02 3.37 11.08
C ASP A 67 -16.81 4.28 10.87
N PHE A 68 -17.03 5.59 10.94
CA PHE A 68 -15.95 6.59 10.79
C PHE A 68 -14.92 6.56 11.91
N ALA A 69 -15.24 6.00 13.07
CA ALA A 69 -14.29 5.79 14.15
C ALA A 69 -13.30 4.66 13.87
N LEU A 70 -13.67 3.71 13.00
CA LEU A 70 -12.87 2.58 12.62
C LEU A 70 -12.13 2.86 11.31
N GLN A 71 -11.01 3.57 11.43
CA GLN A 71 -10.17 3.88 10.27
C GLN A 71 -9.52 2.61 9.70
N ASP A 72 -9.38 2.59 8.37
CA ASP A 72 -8.75 1.48 7.62
C ASP A 72 -9.43 0.12 7.84
N GLN A 73 -10.73 0.11 8.20
CA GLN A 73 -11.54 -1.09 8.37
C GLN A 73 -12.85 -0.93 7.62
N MET A 74 -13.20 -1.96 6.86
CA MET A 74 -14.40 -1.96 6.03
C MET A 74 -15.26 -3.18 6.32
N LEU A 75 -16.56 -2.99 6.42
CA LEU A 75 -17.55 -4.07 6.52
C LEU A 75 -17.53 -4.87 5.21
N LEU A 76 -17.31 -6.19 5.31
CA LEU A 76 -17.38 -7.10 4.17
C LEU A 76 -18.86 -7.31 3.76
N MET A 77 -19.17 -7.08 2.48
CA MET A 77 -20.53 -7.14 1.94
C MET A 77 -20.88 -8.57 1.60
N LEU A 78 -21.59 -9.26 2.48
CA LEU A 78 -21.94 -10.69 2.36
C LEU A 78 -23.22 -10.94 1.58
N ASP A 79 -24.07 -9.94 1.42
CA ASP A 79 -25.40 -10.03 0.80
C ASP A 79 -25.45 -9.53 -0.65
N TYR A 80 -24.29 -9.26 -1.26
CA TYR A 80 -24.19 -8.74 -2.65
C TYR A 80 -24.07 -9.84 -3.70
N GLY A 81 -24.40 -11.10 -3.36
CA GLY A 81 -24.36 -12.23 -4.28
C GLY A 81 -22.94 -12.70 -4.63
N ILE A 82 -22.01 -12.44 -3.74
CA ILE A 82 -20.61 -12.85 -3.85
C ILE A 82 -20.31 -13.89 -2.77
N PHE A 83 -19.83 -15.05 -3.18
CA PHE A 83 -19.30 -16.06 -2.27
C PHE A 83 -17.79 -15.87 -2.14
N TYR A 84 -17.31 -15.73 -0.92
CA TYR A 84 -15.91 -15.45 -0.60
C TYR A 84 -15.20 -16.69 -0.08
N GLU A 85 -13.99 -16.91 -0.59
CA GLU A 85 -13.00 -17.85 -0.08
C GLU A 85 -11.69 -17.12 0.16
N PHE A 86 -10.87 -17.61 1.08
CA PHE A 86 -9.66 -16.95 1.52
C PHE A 86 -8.48 -17.92 1.48
N LEU A 87 -7.41 -17.56 0.75
CA LEU A 87 -6.19 -18.36 0.67
C LEU A 87 -5.16 -17.81 1.65
N PRO A 88 -4.70 -18.60 2.63
CA PRO A 88 -3.53 -18.27 3.43
C PRO A 88 -2.30 -18.05 2.54
N VAL A 89 -1.29 -17.31 3.04
CA VAL A 89 -0.06 -16.97 2.27
C VAL A 89 0.62 -18.23 1.70
N GLU A 90 0.71 -19.28 2.48
CA GLU A 90 1.31 -20.56 2.11
C GLU A 90 0.56 -21.33 1.03
N GLU A 91 -0.64 -20.88 0.68
CA GLU A 91 -1.48 -21.50 -0.36
C GLU A 91 -1.52 -20.71 -1.68
N TRP A 92 -0.96 -19.49 -1.74
CA TRP A 92 -1.16 -18.57 -2.87
C TRP A 92 -0.67 -19.10 -4.22
N ASP A 93 0.49 -19.75 -4.21
CA ASP A 93 1.18 -20.24 -5.42
C ASP A 93 0.98 -21.73 -5.69
N LYS A 94 0.15 -22.42 -4.89
CA LYS A 94 -0.13 -23.84 -5.11
C LYS A 94 -1.08 -24.04 -6.29
N ASP A 95 -0.87 -25.10 -7.03
CA ASP A 95 -1.77 -25.52 -8.12
C ASP A 95 -3.16 -25.89 -7.60
N PHE A 96 -3.23 -26.52 -6.42
CA PHE A 96 -4.47 -26.92 -5.74
C PHE A 96 -4.50 -26.33 -4.33
N PRO A 97 -4.74 -25.02 -4.21
CA PRO A 97 -4.72 -24.36 -2.91
C PRO A 97 -5.91 -24.74 -2.06
N LYS A 98 -5.67 -24.89 -0.75
CA LYS A 98 -6.74 -25.04 0.24
C LYS A 98 -7.28 -23.66 0.59
N ALA A 99 -8.47 -23.35 0.12
CA ALA A 99 -9.18 -22.14 0.50
C ALA A 99 -9.97 -22.34 1.79
N LEU A 100 -10.06 -21.29 2.60
CA LEU A 100 -10.83 -21.18 3.82
C LEU A 100 -12.16 -20.47 3.57
N THR A 101 -13.18 -20.82 4.32
CA THR A 101 -14.44 -20.08 4.38
C THR A 101 -14.40 -19.03 5.51
N LEU A 102 -15.41 -18.17 5.61
CA LEU A 102 -15.46 -17.07 6.59
C LEU A 102 -15.38 -17.53 8.06
N ASP A 103 -15.91 -18.70 8.38
CA ASP A 103 -15.85 -19.26 9.73
C ASP A 103 -14.44 -19.75 10.13
N GLU A 104 -13.63 -20.11 9.14
CA GLU A 104 -12.28 -20.65 9.32
C GLU A 104 -11.19 -19.56 9.39
N VAL A 105 -11.46 -18.32 8.94
CA VAL A 105 -10.46 -17.26 8.95
C VAL A 105 -10.06 -16.86 10.38
N GLU A 106 -8.84 -16.39 10.54
CA GLU A 106 -8.31 -15.89 11.81
C GLU A 106 -8.07 -14.38 11.70
N LEU A 107 -8.19 -13.67 12.83
CA LEU A 107 -7.90 -12.23 12.89
C LEU A 107 -6.41 -11.98 12.68
N GLU A 108 -6.09 -10.84 12.08
CA GLU A 108 -4.73 -10.32 11.82
C GLU A 108 -3.86 -11.20 10.91
N LYS A 109 -4.40 -12.27 10.32
CA LYS A 109 -3.72 -13.03 9.27
C LYS A 109 -4.05 -12.49 7.88
N SER A 110 -3.05 -12.49 6.99
CA SER A 110 -3.21 -12.07 5.60
C SER A 110 -3.73 -13.21 4.74
N TYR A 111 -4.74 -12.90 3.92
CA TYR A 111 -5.36 -13.84 2.99
C TYR A 111 -5.47 -13.22 1.61
N ALA A 112 -5.22 -14.02 0.56
CA ALA A 112 -5.65 -13.66 -0.78
C ALA A 112 -7.14 -13.95 -0.94
N MET A 113 -7.89 -12.98 -1.46
CA MET A 113 -9.32 -13.11 -1.65
C MET A 113 -9.65 -13.82 -2.97
N VAL A 114 -10.53 -14.81 -2.88
CA VAL A 114 -11.10 -15.56 -4.01
C VAL A 114 -12.60 -15.36 -4.01
N ILE A 115 -13.18 -15.10 -5.16
CA ILE A 115 -14.61 -14.84 -5.28
C ILE A 115 -15.30 -15.78 -6.26
N SER A 116 -16.56 -16.11 -5.95
CA SER A 116 -17.51 -16.64 -6.93
C SER A 116 -18.71 -15.71 -6.98
N THR A 117 -19.13 -15.30 -8.18
CA THR A 117 -20.21 -14.32 -8.36
C THR A 117 -21.32 -14.86 -9.24
N ASN A 118 -22.51 -14.31 -9.07
CA ASN A 118 -23.65 -14.56 -9.96
C ASN A 118 -23.43 -14.02 -11.39
N GLY A 119 -22.44 -13.16 -11.60
CA GLY A 119 -22.00 -12.68 -12.91
C GLY A 119 -21.14 -13.65 -13.70
N GLY A 120 -20.84 -14.86 -13.14
CA GLY A 120 -20.13 -15.93 -13.85
C GLY A 120 -18.65 -16.08 -13.53
N LEU A 121 -18.13 -15.38 -12.53
CA LEU A 121 -16.79 -15.66 -11.99
C LEU A 121 -16.88 -16.84 -11.03
N TRP A 122 -16.03 -17.85 -11.23
CA TRP A 122 -15.95 -19.03 -10.39
C TRP A 122 -14.57 -19.18 -9.80
N ARG A 123 -14.47 -19.10 -8.46
CA ARG A 123 -13.20 -19.18 -7.71
C ARG A 123 -12.09 -18.30 -8.31
N TYR A 124 -12.49 -17.08 -8.65
CA TYR A 124 -11.61 -16.10 -9.30
C TYR A 124 -10.67 -15.49 -8.27
N LYS A 125 -9.36 -15.59 -8.52
CA LYS A 125 -8.31 -14.95 -7.71
C LYS A 125 -8.18 -13.49 -8.11
N ILE A 126 -8.71 -12.56 -7.32
CA ILE A 126 -8.64 -11.10 -7.57
C ILE A 126 -7.19 -10.62 -7.55
N GLY A 127 -6.35 -11.27 -6.75
CA GLY A 127 -4.96 -10.91 -6.54
C GLY A 127 -4.74 -9.88 -5.43
N ASP A 128 -5.79 -9.44 -4.75
CA ASP A 128 -5.69 -8.58 -3.58
C ASP A 128 -5.61 -9.39 -2.30
N THR A 129 -4.91 -8.85 -1.31
CA THR A 129 -4.79 -9.45 0.02
C THR A 129 -5.50 -8.61 1.06
N VAL A 130 -6.13 -9.30 2.00
CA VAL A 130 -6.92 -8.70 3.08
C VAL A 130 -6.57 -9.33 4.43
N LYS A 131 -6.77 -8.58 5.50
CA LYS A 131 -6.79 -9.09 6.88
C LYS A 131 -8.16 -8.88 7.49
N PHE A 132 -8.59 -9.81 8.34
CA PHE A 132 -9.78 -9.62 9.16
C PHE A 132 -9.43 -8.90 10.45
N THR A 133 -10.13 -7.80 10.72
CA THR A 133 -10.02 -7.01 11.95
C THR A 133 -11.13 -7.30 12.93
N SER A 134 -12.24 -7.90 12.46
CA SER A 134 -13.38 -8.36 13.26
C SER A 134 -14.08 -9.53 12.57
N LYS A 135 -14.69 -10.44 13.36
CA LYS A 135 -15.54 -11.53 12.85
C LYS A 135 -17.05 -11.22 13.00
N TYR A 136 -17.42 -10.34 13.93
CA TYR A 136 -18.83 -10.04 14.18
C TYR A 136 -19.03 -8.53 14.41
N PRO A 137 -19.38 -7.79 13.36
CA PRO A 137 -19.48 -8.18 11.95
C PRO A 137 -18.10 -8.43 11.32
N PHE A 138 -18.08 -9.13 10.17
CA PHE A 138 -16.83 -9.31 9.44
C PHE A 138 -16.34 -7.99 8.87
N ARG A 139 -15.22 -7.51 9.37
CA ARG A 139 -14.50 -6.35 8.83
C ARG A 139 -13.14 -6.76 8.34
N ILE A 140 -12.75 -6.15 7.25
CA ILE A 140 -11.47 -6.38 6.59
C ILE A 140 -10.73 -5.07 6.38
N LYS A 141 -9.42 -5.16 6.20
CA LYS A 141 -8.59 -4.13 5.60
C LYS A 141 -7.78 -4.72 4.46
N ILE A 142 -7.51 -3.92 3.44
CA ILE A 142 -6.66 -4.31 2.32
C ILE A 142 -5.20 -4.20 2.80
N THR A 143 -4.42 -5.26 2.58
CA THR A 143 -3.01 -5.32 2.99
C THR A 143 -2.05 -5.23 1.82
N GLY A 144 -2.53 -5.45 0.59
CA GLY A 144 -1.72 -5.35 -0.62
C GLY A 144 -2.22 -6.24 -1.73
N ARG A 145 -1.30 -6.84 -2.46
CA ARG A 145 -1.58 -7.79 -3.54
C ARG A 145 -0.67 -9.00 -3.45
N THR A 146 -1.15 -10.16 -3.92
CA THR A 146 -0.39 -11.43 -3.95
C THR A 146 0.92 -11.37 -4.75
N LYS A 147 1.05 -10.39 -5.66
CA LYS A 147 2.25 -10.14 -6.46
C LYS A 147 3.08 -8.94 -6.00
N HIS A 148 2.58 -8.20 -4.99
CA HIS A 148 3.22 -6.97 -4.48
C HIS A 148 3.61 -7.15 -3.02
N PHE A 149 4.61 -7.97 -2.79
CA PHE A 149 5.25 -8.19 -1.49
C PHE A 149 6.72 -8.54 -1.75
N ILE A 150 7.56 -8.45 -0.72
CA ILE A 150 8.94 -8.92 -0.78
C ILE A 150 9.08 -10.06 0.23
N ASN A 151 9.52 -11.22 -0.26
CA ASN A 151 9.76 -12.42 0.54
C ASN A 151 11.01 -13.17 0.06
N ALA A 152 12.05 -12.43 -0.29
CA ALA A 152 13.28 -13.00 -0.85
C ALA A 152 14.09 -13.76 0.22
N PHE A 153 13.87 -13.47 1.50
CA PHE A 153 14.61 -14.03 2.63
C PHE A 153 13.68 -14.62 3.71
N GLY A 154 12.36 -14.73 3.44
CA GLY A 154 11.35 -15.18 4.39
C GLY A 154 10.87 -14.06 5.33
N GLU A 155 10.94 -12.80 4.88
CA GLU A 155 10.52 -11.62 5.64
C GLU A 155 9.05 -11.24 5.46
N GLU A 156 8.38 -11.79 4.44
CA GLU A 156 6.97 -11.53 4.10
C GLU A 156 6.55 -10.05 4.22
N LEU A 157 7.37 -9.14 3.65
CA LEU A 157 7.12 -7.71 3.71
C LEU A 157 5.95 -7.33 2.81
N MET A 158 4.82 -7.00 3.41
CA MET A 158 3.60 -6.58 2.70
C MET A 158 3.59 -5.06 2.47
N VAL A 159 2.80 -4.62 1.48
CA VAL A 159 2.60 -3.18 1.20
C VAL A 159 2.11 -2.42 2.43
N GLU A 160 1.27 -3.02 3.25
CA GLU A 160 0.82 -2.43 4.52
C GLU A 160 1.99 -2.08 5.45
N ASN A 161 2.97 -2.97 5.59
CA ASN A 161 4.16 -2.71 6.41
C ASN A 161 4.98 -1.55 5.84
N ALA A 162 5.18 -1.53 4.52
CA ALA A 162 5.87 -0.47 3.81
C ALA A 162 5.17 0.90 3.98
N ASP A 163 3.85 0.95 3.78
CA ASP A 163 3.05 2.17 3.92
C ASP A 163 3.12 2.74 5.35
N GLN A 164 3.01 1.89 6.37
CA GLN A 164 3.14 2.31 7.77
C GLN A 164 4.53 2.86 8.08
N ALA A 165 5.58 2.20 7.60
CA ALA A 165 6.94 2.59 7.87
C ALA A 165 7.30 3.90 7.15
N LEU A 166 6.93 4.03 5.88
CA LEU A 166 7.15 5.26 5.10
C LEU A 166 6.36 6.45 5.63
N THR A 167 5.13 6.24 6.13
CA THR A 167 4.33 7.30 6.76
C THR A 167 5.07 7.90 7.96
N VAL A 168 5.65 7.06 8.81
CA VAL A 168 6.39 7.54 10.00
C VAL A 168 7.69 8.22 9.58
N ALA A 169 8.44 7.65 8.62
CA ALA A 169 9.68 8.23 8.14
C ALA A 169 9.47 9.58 7.43
N ALA A 170 8.44 9.71 6.60
CA ALA A 170 8.08 10.96 5.94
C ALA A 170 7.66 12.04 6.94
N ALA A 171 6.86 11.68 7.95
CA ALA A 171 6.46 12.59 9.01
C ALA A 171 7.66 13.09 9.84
N SER A 172 8.62 12.21 10.19
CA SER A 172 9.81 12.61 10.93
C SER A 172 10.70 13.58 10.16
N ALA A 173 10.76 13.44 8.83
CA ALA A 173 11.52 14.32 7.95
C ALA A 173 10.73 15.54 7.46
N ASN A 174 9.48 15.70 7.88
CA ASN A 174 8.58 16.79 7.44
C ASN A 174 8.47 16.90 5.90
N VAL A 175 8.31 15.75 5.22
CA VAL A 175 8.09 15.65 3.78
C VAL A 175 6.80 14.89 3.48
N ASP A 176 6.17 15.19 2.33
CA ASP A 176 5.02 14.41 1.86
C ASP A 176 5.52 13.28 0.95
N LEU A 177 5.14 12.05 1.25
CA LEU A 177 5.34 10.91 0.36
C LEU A 177 4.46 11.06 -0.88
N LYS A 178 5.04 10.89 -2.07
CA LYS A 178 4.32 10.92 -3.35
C LYS A 178 4.14 9.53 -3.92
N GLU A 179 5.22 8.79 -4.10
CA GLU A 179 5.19 7.43 -4.62
C GLU A 179 6.46 6.67 -4.20
N TYR A 180 6.42 5.34 -4.27
CA TYR A 180 7.58 4.50 -4.01
C TYR A 180 7.48 3.14 -4.70
N THR A 181 8.63 2.50 -4.86
CA THR A 181 8.76 1.07 -5.16
C THR A 181 9.94 0.48 -4.38
N ALA A 182 9.87 -0.80 -4.09
CA ALA A 182 10.98 -1.51 -3.46
C ALA A 182 11.08 -2.95 -3.98
N GLY A 183 12.29 -3.48 -3.92
CA GLY A 183 12.59 -4.86 -4.29
C GLY A 183 13.83 -5.37 -3.54
N PRO A 184 14.16 -6.66 -3.70
CA PRO A 184 15.27 -7.27 -2.99
C PRO A 184 16.63 -6.91 -3.59
N ILE A 185 17.64 -6.80 -2.73
CA ILE A 185 19.05 -6.99 -3.07
C ILE A 185 19.37 -8.43 -2.70
N TYR A 186 19.57 -9.29 -3.69
CA TYR A 186 19.86 -10.70 -3.43
C TYR A 186 21.25 -10.88 -2.84
N MET A 187 21.39 -11.90 -1.97
CA MET A 187 22.69 -12.31 -1.46
C MET A 187 23.55 -12.88 -2.59
N ASP A 188 24.83 -12.53 -2.56
CA ASP A 188 25.85 -13.21 -3.34
C ASP A 188 27.00 -13.68 -2.43
N SER A 189 28.10 -14.19 -3.01
CA SER A 189 29.23 -14.72 -2.23
C SER A 189 29.85 -13.72 -1.26
N ASP A 190 29.73 -12.41 -1.54
CA ASP A 190 30.45 -11.36 -0.85
C ASP A 190 29.50 -10.29 -0.23
N SER A 191 28.17 -10.37 -0.49
CA SER A 191 27.19 -9.40 0.00
C SER A 191 26.01 -10.07 0.72
N LYS A 192 25.56 -9.40 1.79
CA LYS A 192 24.32 -9.75 2.49
C LYS A 192 23.11 -9.25 1.70
N GLY A 193 21.97 -9.89 1.93
CA GLY A 193 20.71 -9.45 1.34
C GLY A 193 20.22 -8.13 1.93
N GLY A 194 19.32 -7.48 1.22
CA GLY A 194 18.72 -6.22 1.64
C GLY A 194 17.49 -5.88 0.83
N HIS A 195 16.90 -4.74 1.15
CA HIS A 195 15.88 -4.12 0.32
C HIS A 195 16.40 -2.82 -0.27
N GLU A 196 16.13 -2.61 -1.54
CA GLU A 196 16.40 -1.36 -2.24
C GLU A 196 15.09 -0.65 -2.54
N TRP A 197 15.05 0.64 -2.21
CA TRP A 197 13.87 1.48 -2.28
C TRP A 197 14.12 2.67 -3.19
N ILE A 198 13.16 2.99 -4.02
CA ILE A 198 13.11 4.26 -4.74
C ILE A 198 11.91 5.03 -4.20
N ILE A 199 12.14 6.23 -3.70
CA ILE A 199 11.11 7.02 -2.98
C ILE A 199 11.04 8.42 -3.60
N GLU A 200 9.84 8.82 -4.00
CA GLU A 200 9.51 10.17 -4.45
C GLU A 200 8.77 10.90 -3.35
N CYS A 201 9.32 12.00 -2.87
CA CYS A 201 8.70 12.88 -1.88
C CYS A 201 8.44 14.27 -2.48
N SER A 202 7.68 15.11 -1.77
CA SER A 202 7.47 16.52 -2.15
C SER A 202 8.77 17.30 -2.28
N GLN A 203 9.76 16.95 -1.47
CA GLN A 203 11.15 17.40 -1.51
C GLN A 203 12.05 16.30 -0.97
N ILE A 204 13.32 16.31 -1.36
CA ILE A 204 14.31 15.37 -0.82
C ILE A 204 14.51 15.68 0.67
N PRO A 205 14.46 14.68 1.59
CA PRO A 205 14.72 14.88 3.01
C PRO A 205 16.09 15.52 3.25
N GLU A 206 16.16 16.52 4.15
CA GLU A 206 17.43 17.16 4.51
C GLU A 206 18.40 16.17 5.15
N ASN A 207 17.90 15.29 6.02
CA ASN A 207 18.66 14.22 6.65
C ASN A 207 18.18 12.85 6.13
N GLN A 208 18.77 12.39 5.04
CA GLN A 208 18.40 11.11 4.41
C GLN A 208 18.74 9.92 5.31
N ASP A 209 19.85 9.95 6.03
CA ASP A 209 20.25 8.85 6.93
C ASP A 209 19.26 8.67 8.08
N GLU A 210 18.76 9.76 8.65
CA GLU A 210 17.73 9.72 9.69
C GLU A 210 16.41 9.16 9.15
N PHE A 211 16.01 9.55 7.94
CA PHE A 211 14.83 8.98 7.28
C PHE A 211 14.96 7.47 7.15
N ILE A 212 16.12 6.98 6.68
CA ILE A 212 16.39 5.55 6.51
C ILE A 212 16.41 4.82 7.85
N ASP A 213 16.96 5.43 8.91
CA ASP A 213 16.94 4.86 10.26
C ASP A 213 15.52 4.70 10.80
N VAL A 214 14.68 5.71 10.62
CA VAL A 214 13.28 5.67 11.03
C VAL A 214 12.49 4.63 10.21
N LEU A 215 12.74 4.57 8.90
CA LEU A 215 12.13 3.57 8.01
C LEU A 215 12.48 2.14 8.47
N ASP A 216 13.78 1.82 8.62
CA ASP A 216 14.24 0.49 9.04
C ASP A 216 13.68 0.11 10.42
N LYS A 217 13.77 1.02 11.39
CA LYS A 217 13.22 0.81 12.72
C LYS A 217 11.72 0.51 12.67
N LYS A 218 10.96 1.28 11.90
CA LYS A 218 9.51 1.08 11.82
C LYS A 218 9.14 -0.20 11.08
N LEU A 219 9.87 -0.59 10.03
CA LEU A 219 9.71 -1.89 9.38
C LEU A 219 9.90 -3.04 10.36
N ARG A 220 10.92 -2.97 11.21
CA ARG A 220 11.18 -3.95 12.28
C ARG A 220 10.05 -3.99 13.31
N ASP A 221 9.50 -2.84 13.68
CA ASP A 221 8.39 -2.73 14.64
C ASP A 221 7.09 -3.37 14.14
N VAL A 222 6.83 -3.32 12.81
CA VAL A 222 5.55 -3.75 12.21
C VAL A 222 5.61 -5.10 11.53
N ASN A 223 6.80 -5.70 11.40
CA ASN A 223 7.00 -7.00 10.78
C ASN A 223 8.06 -7.80 11.55
N SER A 224 7.61 -8.81 12.30
CA SER A 224 8.47 -9.65 13.14
C SER A 224 9.47 -10.49 12.34
N ASP A 225 9.10 -10.93 11.13
CA ASP A 225 9.99 -11.73 10.28
C ASP A 225 11.09 -10.86 9.69
N TYR A 226 10.75 -9.64 9.28
CA TYR A 226 11.74 -8.64 8.89
C TYR A 226 12.69 -8.32 10.06
N ASP A 227 12.17 -8.08 11.29
CA ASP A 227 13.03 -7.82 12.46
C ASP A 227 13.97 -9.00 12.73
N ALA A 228 13.48 -10.24 12.70
CA ALA A 228 14.30 -11.43 12.89
C ALA A 228 15.45 -11.52 11.87
N LYS A 229 15.22 -11.17 10.61
CA LYS A 229 16.25 -11.16 9.55
C LYS A 229 17.23 -10.00 9.67
N ARG A 230 16.77 -8.86 10.26
CA ARG A 230 17.58 -7.67 10.50
C ARG A 230 18.44 -7.77 11.76
N GLN A 231 18.17 -8.73 12.67
CA GLN A 231 18.94 -8.88 13.90
C GLN A 231 20.42 -9.17 13.59
N ASN A 232 21.31 -8.30 14.10
CA ASN A 232 22.76 -8.37 13.88
C ASN A 232 23.17 -8.43 12.40
N ASP A 233 22.34 -7.93 11.49
CA ASP A 233 22.53 -8.01 10.05
C ASP A 233 22.82 -9.45 9.55
N ILE A 234 22.14 -10.44 10.13
CA ILE A 234 22.40 -11.85 9.84
C ILE A 234 22.04 -12.17 8.38
N ALA A 235 20.84 -11.79 7.95
CA ALA A 235 20.33 -12.05 6.60
C ALA A 235 20.09 -10.77 5.80
N LEU A 236 19.50 -9.75 6.45
CA LEU A 236 19.20 -8.47 5.83
C LEU A 236 20.06 -7.36 6.44
N VAL A 237 20.59 -6.48 5.58
CA VAL A 237 21.20 -5.22 5.99
C VAL A 237 20.17 -4.09 6.00
N LYS A 238 20.53 -2.93 6.53
CA LYS A 238 19.73 -1.71 6.49
C LYS A 238 19.30 -1.38 5.05
N PRO A 239 18.08 -0.90 4.83
CA PRO A 239 17.59 -0.56 3.49
C PRO A 239 18.49 0.43 2.74
N THR A 240 18.70 0.18 1.46
CA THR A 240 19.28 1.16 0.53
C THR A 240 18.14 1.99 -0.03
N VAL A 241 18.25 3.32 0.02
CA VAL A 241 17.18 4.22 -0.42
C VAL A 241 17.72 5.24 -1.43
N HIS A 242 17.03 5.36 -2.57
CA HIS A 242 17.23 6.38 -3.57
C HIS A 242 16.06 7.36 -3.52
N PHE A 243 16.34 8.61 -3.13
CA PHE A 243 15.36 9.69 -3.22
C PHE A 243 15.41 10.28 -4.63
N VAL A 244 14.25 10.35 -5.28
CA VAL A 244 14.15 10.80 -6.66
C VAL A 244 13.36 12.11 -6.77
N ALA A 245 13.60 12.83 -7.87
CA ALA A 245 12.91 14.07 -8.17
C ALA A 245 11.40 13.85 -8.38
N ASN A 246 10.61 14.87 -8.05
CA ASN A 246 9.17 14.86 -8.29
C ASN A 246 8.87 14.65 -9.79
N GLY A 247 7.97 13.69 -10.10
CA GLY A 247 7.59 13.31 -11.45
C GLY A 247 8.41 12.16 -12.05
N THR A 248 9.37 11.58 -11.31
CA THR A 248 10.16 10.43 -11.79
C THR A 248 9.26 9.22 -12.08
N PHE A 249 8.35 8.86 -11.17
CA PHE A 249 7.41 7.75 -11.39
C PHE A 249 6.41 8.05 -12.52
N TYR A 250 6.01 9.30 -12.69
CA TYR A 250 5.18 9.69 -13.83
C TYR A 250 5.90 9.44 -15.15
N THR A 251 7.15 9.88 -15.28
CA THR A 251 7.98 9.68 -16.48
C THR A 251 8.21 8.20 -16.76
N TRP A 252 8.47 7.40 -15.71
CA TRP A 252 8.61 5.96 -15.84
C TRP A 252 7.33 5.28 -16.34
N MET A 253 6.17 5.62 -15.77
CA MET A 253 4.88 5.08 -16.21
C MET A 253 4.53 5.49 -17.64
N GLU A 254 4.90 6.71 -18.06
CA GLU A 254 4.75 7.19 -19.44
C GLU A 254 5.57 6.35 -20.41
N LYS A 255 6.86 6.11 -20.12
CA LYS A 255 7.73 5.25 -20.93
C LYS A 255 7.18 3.83 -21.08
N ARG A 256 6.53 3.30 -20.07
CA ARG A 256 5.85 2.00 -20.12
C ARG A 256 4.51 2.00 -20.85
N GLY A 257 4.01 3.14 -21.30
CA GLY A 257 2.67 3.28 -21.90
C GLY A 257 1.53 3.00 -20.92
N LYS A 258 1.78 3.20 -19.61
CA LYS A 258 0.86 2.89 -18.51
C LYS A 258 0.38 4.13 -17.77
N LEU A 259 0.35 5.29 -18.43
CA LEU A 259 -0.25 6.50 -17.88
C LEU A 259 -1.77 6.42 -17.91
N GLY A 260 -2.38 6.80 -16.79
CA GLY A 260 -3.83 6.89 -16.64
C GLY A 260 -4.54 5.55 -16.46
N GLY A 261 -5.85 5.60 -16.34
CA GLY A 261 -6.68 4.43 -16.12
C GLY A 261 -6.44 3.76 -14.76
N GLN A 262 -6.43 2.43 -14.77
CA GLN A 262 -6.27 1.63 -13.53
C GLN A 262 -4.82 1.19 -13.27
N HIS A 263 -3.86 1.73 -14.01
CA HIS A 263 -2.45 1.37 -13.81
C HIS A 263 -1.89 2.07 -12.57
N LYS A 264 -1.27 1.29 -11.70
CA LYS A 264 -0.64 1.74 -10.45
C LYS A 264 0.84 1.36 -10.46
N VAL A 265 1.64 2.15 -9.77
CA VAL A 265 3.03 1.78 -9.48
C VAL A 265 3.05 0.52 -8.62
N PRO A 266 3.77 -0.54 -9.04
CA PRO A 266 3.99 -1.71 -8.20
C PRO A 266 4.88 -1.33 -7.01
N ARG A 267 4.30 -1.28 -5.82
CA ARG A 267 4.99 -0.77 -4.62
C ARG A 267 6.06 -1.71 -4.09
N LEU A 268 5.79 -3.01 -4.11
CA LEU A 268 6.75 -4.04 -3.71
C LEU A 268 6.82 -5.13 -4.78
N SER A 269 8.00 -5.69 -4.99
CA SER A 269 8.20 -6.78 -5.95
C SER A 269 9.30 -7.71 -5.46
N ASN A 270 9.13 -9.03 -5.66
CA ASN A 270 10.21 -10.01 -5.48
C ASN A 270 11.23 -9.97 -6.63
N SER A 271 10.97 -9.21 -7.72
CA SER A 271 11.92 -9.00 -8.80
C SER A 271 12.48 -7.58 -8.74
N ARG A 272 13.64 -7.38 -9.37
CA ARG A 272 14.29 -6.08 -9.48
C ARG A 272 13.87 -5.29 -10.72
N GLU A 273 13.04 -5.85 -11.60
CA GLU A 273 12.66 -5.27 -12.90
C GLU A 273 12.27 -3.78 -12.81
N TYR A 274 11.37 -3.45 -11.87
CA TYR A 274 10.89 -2.07 -11.71
C TYR A 274 11.95 -1.12 -11.15
N LEU A 275 12.75 -1.62 -10.21
CA LEU A 275 13.88 -0.86 -9.68
C LEU A 275 14.87 -0.52 -10.77
N GLU A 276 15.30 -1.51 -11.55
CA GLU A 276 16.31 -1.35 -12.61
C GLU A 276 15.83 -0.38 -13.69
N GLU A 277 14.58 -0.49 -14.15
CA GLU A 277 14.00 0.44 -15.11
C GLU A 277 13.97 1.90 -14.61
N ILE A 278 13.71 2.12 -13.32
CA ILE A 278 13.69 3.49 -12.77
C ILE A 278 15.10 3.98 -12.51
N LEU A 279 16.01 3.13 -12.03
CA LEU A 279 17.43 3.46 -11.84
C LEU A 279 18.10 3.91 -13.16
N GLU A 280 17.76 3.29 -14.30
CA GLU A 280 18.20 3.70 -15.64
C GLU A 280 17.69 5.12 -16.05
N ILE A 281 16.62 5.59 -15.44
CA ILE A 281 16.08 6.93 -15.75
C ILE A 281 16.78 8.02 -14.94
N ILE A 282 17.27 7.69 -13.74
CA ILE A 282 17.86 8.65 -12.80
C ILE A 282 19.39 8.70 -12.86
N THR A 283 20.02 7.73 -13.54
CA THR A 283 21.47 7.76 -13.86
C THR A 283 21.73 8.46 -15.17
#